data_98f8ee566cf9fcbc239ad43c2f13c4ff
#
_entry.id   98f8ee566cf9fcbc239ad43c2f13c4ff
#
_cell.length_a   1.000
_cell.length_b   1.000
_cell.length_c   1.000
_cell.angle_alpha   90.00
_cell.angle_beta   90.00
_cell.angle_gamma   90.00
#
_symmetry.space_group_name_H-M   'P 1'
#
loop_
_entity.id
_entity.type
_entity.pdbx_description
1 polymer ?
#
loop_
_entity_poly.entity_id
_entity_poly.type
_entity_poly.pdbx_seq_one_letter_code
_entity_poly.pdbx_strand_id
1 'polypeptide(L)'
;MTDQAAERAPISGTTAGEISESVRNLVGTGRLRPGDAVPPIRELATELGVHRNTVAAAYRMLVAAGVAETRGRRGTVVASLPRLDGEAAANTELVDLSSGNPDPSLLPDIAAALAKLDYHPQMYGSLAVEPRLAAWARTTFTPEVDAPFEVSVTHGAVDAVERLLVAHLTRGDLVALEDPCFYASSGTVRLNGFRATPVPVDAEGLDPRALRSTLDAGARAVVITPRVHSPTGVSLTAERAREIRSVLAHYPHVLVIEDDHFSAISRHPYHRATPDTARRWALVRSVAKFLGPDLRVAVVASDPDTSERLGTRLRPGATWVSRLLQQLVVELLESDAAAGQFARARLAYAERVDTLRAELAAEGVETPFPTDGFNVWVPTPHGSAAPVAALREAGWSVRDGGPFLTPASTASPGIRITAAKLTQPQARELAQRLGAVLRSTSG
;
A
#
# COMPACT_ATOMS: atom_id res chain seq x y z
N MET A 1 -0.48 22.34 39.94
CA MET A 1 -1.93 22.22 39.99
C MET A 1 -2.52 23.50 39.42
N THR A 2 -2.85 23.52 38.19
CA THR A 2 -3.75 24.48 37.56
C THR A 2 -4.51 23.75 36.49
N ASP A 3 -5.75 23.45 36.87
CA ASP A 3 -6.78 22.87 36.06
C ASP A 3 -7.16 23.86 34.95
N GLN A 4 -6.60 23.69 33.76
CA GLN A 4 -7.11 24.35 32.56
C GLN A 4 -8.17 23.40 31.97
N ALA A 5 -9.39 23.48 32.52
CA ALA A 5 -10.58 23.13 31.78
C ALA A 5 -10.61 24.02 30.52
N ALA A 6 -10.06 23.52 29.41
CA ALA A 6 -10.12 24.17 28.13
C ALA A 6 -11.62 24.42 27.84
N GLU A 7 -12.00 25.71 27.81
CA GLU A 7 -13.35 26.18 27.49
C GLU A 7 -13.77 25.57 26.16
N ARG A 8 -14.55 24.49 26.21
CA ARG A 8 -15.03 23.78 25.01
C ARG A 8 -15.81 24.78 24.18
N ALA A 9 -15.33 25.06 22.99
CA ALA A 9 -16.02 25.92 22.06
C ALA A 9 -17.45 25.41 21.84
N PRO A 10 -18.49 26.23 22.06
CA PRO A 10 -19.87 25.76 22.02
C PRO A 10 -20.24 25.34 20.61
N ILE A 11 -20.67 24.09 20.46
CA ILE A 11 -21.37 23.62 19.26
C ILE A 11 -22.75 24.25 19.29
N SER A 12 -23.27 24.69 18.15
CA SER A 12 -24.57 25.37 18.05
C SER A 12 -25.40 24.79 16.89
N GLY A 13 -26.69 25.04 16.91
CA GLY A 13 -27.64 24.64 15.88
C GLY A 13 -28.81 23.84 16.41
N THR A 14 -29.92 23.87 15.68
CA THR A 14 -31.20 23.20 16.02
C THR A 14 -31.54 22.08 15.03
N THR A 15 -30.91 22.08 13.86
CA THR A 15 -31.01 21.05 12.83
C THR A 15 -29.74 20.23 12.69
N ALA A 16 -29.85 19.03 12.12
CA ALA A 16 -28.66 18.19 11.87
C ALA A 16 -27.62 18.87 10.97
N GLY A 17 -28.08 19.66 9.99
CA GLY A 17 -27.21 20.43 9.11
C GLY A 17 -26.46 21.51 9.85
N GLU A 18 -27.13 22.33 10.65
CA GLU A 18 -26.53 23.41 11.43
C GLU A 18 -25.52 22.89 12.46
N ILE A 19 -25.86 21.81 13.19
CA ILE A 19 -24.93 21.17 14.15
C ILE A 19 -23.69 20.64 13.42
N SER A 20 -23.86 19.98 12.27
CA SER A 20 -22.76 19.51 11.45
C SER A 20 -21.86 20.65 10.98
N GLU A 21 -22.45 21.73 10.51
CA GLU A 21 -21.71 22.91 10.05
C GLU A 21 -20.99 23.62 11.20
N SER A 22 -21.63 23.73 12.37
CA SER A 22 -20.97 24.27 13.57
C SER A 22 -19.70 23.49 13.94
N VAL A 23 -19.76 22.15 13.96
CA VAL A 23 -18.57 21.31 14.22
C VAL A 23 -17.52 21.51 13.13
N ARG A 24 -17.91 21.57 11.85
CA ARG A 24 -16.97 21.82 10.73
C ARG A 24 -16.25 23.16 10.87
N ASN A 25 -16.95 24.21 11.27
CA ASN A 25 -16.37 25.52 11.51
C ASN A 25 -15.40 25.50 12.69
N LEU A 26 -15.72 24.77 13.78
CA LEU A 26 -14.81 24.60 14.91
C LEU A 26 -13.54 23.84 14.52
N VAL A 27 -13.65 22.84 13.65
CA VAL A 27 -12.49 22.12 13.09
C VAL A 27 -11.71 23.04 12.15
N GLY A 28 -12.40 23.75 11.25
CA GLY A 28 -11.76 24.66 10.29
C GLY A 28 -11.01 25.83 10.95
N THR A 29 -11.49 26.30 12.11
CA THR A 29 -10.83 27.36 12.92
C THR A 29 -9.78 26.82 13.91
N GLY A 30 -9.56 25.51 13.97
CA GLY A 30 -8.61 24.86 14.88
C GLY A 30 -9.05 24.82 16.36
N ARG A 31 -10.30 25.19 16.65
CA ARG A 31 -10.87 25.12 18.01
C ARG A 31 -11.23 23.68 18.40
N LEU A 32 -11.52 22.82 17.45
CA LEU A 32 -11.51 21.36 17.57
C LEU A 32 -10.38 20.81 16.70
N ARG A 33 -9.48 20.03 17.30
CA ARG A 33 -8.30 19.50 16.66
C ARG A 33 -8.53 18.02 16.27
N PRO A 34 -7.82 17.49 15.29
CA PRO A 34 -7.82 16.06 14.99
C PRO A 34 -7.56 15.23 16.24
N GLY A 35 -8.43 14.26 16.50
CA GLY A 35 -8.39 13.41 17.69
C GLY A 35 -9.21 13.92 18.88
N ASP A 36 -9.66 15.17 18.89
CA ASP A 36 -10.53 15.68 19.94
C ASP A 36 -11.89 14.96 19.92
N ALA A 37 -12.40 14.60 21.09
CA ALA A 37 -13.72 14.02 21.22
C ALA A 37 -14.80 15.10 21.07
N VAL A 38 -15.80 14.85 20.22
CA VAL A 38 -17.03 15.62 20.22
C VAL A 38 -17.94 15.13 21.37
N PRO A 39 -18.82 15.97 21.91
CA PRO A 39 -19.67 15.60 23.04
C PRO A 39 -20.51 14.34 22.74
N PRO A 40 -20.81 13.51 23.73
CA PRO A 40 -21.75 12.39 23.57
C PRO A 40 -23.10 12.88 23.06
N ILE A 41 -23.75 12.10 22.17
CA ILE A 41 -25.02 12.46 21.53
C ILE A 41 -26.09 12.92 22.54
N ARG A 42 -26.17 12.26 23.69
CA ARG A 42 -27.20 12.60 24.72
C ARG A 42 -26.86 13.93 25.39
N GLU A 43 -25.61 14.20 25.68
CA GLU A 43 -25.14 15.41 26.32
C GLU A 43 -25.35 16.61 25.40
N LEU A 44 -24.90 16.54 24.15
CA LEU A 44 -25.11 17.62 23.18
C LEU A 44 -26.58 17.87 22.86
N ALA A 45 -27.39 16.82 22.81
CA ALA A 45 -28.84 16.97 22.58
C ALA A 45 -29.51 17.75 23.72
N THR A 46 -29.12 17.49 24.97
CA THR A 46 -29.60 18.22 26.15
C THR A 46 -29.12 19.68 26.13
N GLU A 47 -27.84 19.91 25.83
CA GLU A 47 -27.24 21.25 25.76
C GLU A 47 -27.94 22.14 24.71
N LEU A 48 -28.20 21.55 23.53
CA LEU A 48 -28.84 22.28 22.41
C LEU A 48 -30.36 22.31 22.47
N GLY A 49 -30.99 21.60 23.40
CA GLY A 49 -32.47 21.50 23.47
C GLY A 49 -33.08 20.79 22.27
N VAL A 50 -32.39 19.85 21.63
CA VAL A 50 -32.83 19.13 20.45
C VAL A 50 -33.02 17.63 20.72
N HIS A 51 -33.71 16.94 19.82
CA HIS A 51 -33.87 15.49 19.95
C HIS A 51 -32.55 14.77 19.65
N ARG A 52 -32.23 13.71 20.42
CA ARG A 52 -31.00 12.89 20.24
C ARG A 52 -30.79 12.40 18.80
N ASN A 53 -31.87 12.13 18.05
CA ASN A 53 -31.78 11.68 16.66
C ASN A 53 -31.27 12.78 15.74
N THR A 54 -31.49 14.07 16.06
CA THR A 54 -30.95 15.23 15.34
C THR A 54 -29.42 15.28 15.46
N VAL A 55 -28.90 15.13 16.67
CA VAL A 55 -27.48 15.09 16.91
C VAL A 55 -26.83 13.83 16.27
N ALA A 56 -27.49 12.67 16.38
CA ALA A 56 -27.05 11.45 15.74
C ALA A 56 -26.99 11.59 14.20
N ALA A 57 -27.95 12.29 13.60
CA ALA A 57 -27.93 12.60 12.16
C ALA A 57 -26.79 13.55 11.81
N ALA A 58 -26.55 14.61 12.60
CA ALA A 58 -25.41 15.50 12.42
C ALA A 58 -24.06 14.74 12.46
N TYR A 59 -23.90 13.85 13.44
CA TYR A 59 -22.65 13.07 13.55
C TYR A 59 -22.49 12.08 12.40
N ARG A 60 -23.56 11.47 11.92
CA ARG A 60 -23.50 10.67 10.68
C ARG A 60 -23.08 11.52 9.47
N MET A 61 -23.58 12.74 9.34
CA MET A 61 -23.15 13.67 8.27
C MET A 61 -21.66 14.01 8.39
N LEU A 62 -21.15 14.27 9.60
CA LEU A 62 -19.71 14.53 9.84
C LEU A 62 -18.86 13.31 9.51
N VAL A 63 -19.29 12.12 9.88
CA VAL A 63 -18.59 10.87 9.55
C VAL A 63 -18.60 10.62 8.04
N ALA A 64 -19.76 10.78 7.38
CA ALA A 64 -19.88 10.66 5.93
C ALA A 64 -19.01 11.67 5.18
N ALA A 65 -18.88 12.90 5.72
CA ALA A 65 -17.98 13.92 5.20
C ALA A 65 -16.49 13.69 5.53
N GLY A 66 -16.17 12.71 6.40
CA GLY A 66 -14.80 12.46 6.86
C GLY A 66 -14.23 13.51 7.82
N VAL A 67 -15.09 14.34 8.41
CA VAL A 67 -14.72 15.34 9.43
C VAL A 67 -14.61 14.71 10.81
N ALA A 68 -15.36 13.62 11.04
CA ALA A 68 -15.35 12.86 12.29
C ALA A 68 -15.25 11.36 12.01
N GLU A 69 -14.83 10.59 13.02
CA GLU A 69 -14.82 9.13 13.00
C GLU A 69 -15.35 8.56 14.31
N THR A 70 -15.98 7.38 14.26
CA THR A 70 -16.47 6.69 15.45
C THR A 70 -15.41 5.72 15.96
N ARG A 71 -14.98 5.87 17.22
CA ARG A 71 -13.93 5.04 17.87
C ARG A 71 -14.49 4.20 19.02
N GLY A 72 -15.50 3.35 18.75
CA GLY A 72 -16.05 2.41 19.72
C GLY A 72 -16.38 3.07 21.07
N ARG A 73 -15.76 2.64 22.16
CA ARG A 73 -15.99 3.17 23.51
C ARG A 73 -15.55 4.64 23.70
N ARG A 74 -14.73 5.20 22.81
CA ARG A 74 -14.31 6.60 22.84
C ARG A 74 -15.32 7.55 22.17
N GLY A 75 -16.40 7.03 21.63
CA GLY A 75 -17.44 7.82 20.99
C GLY A 75 -17.00 8.34 19.61
N THR A 76 -17.49 9.53 19.24
CA THR A 76 -17.14 10.21 18.00
C THR A 76 -16.02 11.22 18.27
N VAL A 77 -15.00 11.21 17.44
CA VAL A 77 -13.84 12.13 17.53
C VAL A 77 -13.65 12.84 16.19
N VAL A 78 -13.02 14.02 16.22
CA VAL A 78 -12.59 14.70 14.99
C VAL A 78 -11.61 13.78 14.24
N ALA A 79 -11.86 13.54 12.97
CA ALA A 79 -11.02 12.69 12.15
C ALA A 79 -9.61 13.27 12.06
N SER A 80 -8.64 12.44 12.32
CA SER A 80 -7.25 12.76 12.03
C SER A 80 -6.91 12.21 10.64
N LEU A 81 -6.33 13.04 9.77
CA LEU A 81 -5.68 12.49 8.60
C LEU A 81 -4.67 11.42 9.08
N PRO A 82 -4.71 10.22 8.51
CA PRO A 82 -3.70 9.23 8.85
C PRO A 82 -2.33 9.87 8.59
N ARG A 83 -1.47 9.92 9.59
CA ARG A 83 -0.07 10.19 9.32
C ARG A 83 0.43 9.00 8.52
N LEU A 84 0.56 9.18 7.23
CA LEU A 84 1.34 8.28 6.40
C LEU A 84 2.78 8.64 6.70
N ASP A 85 3.42 7.86 7.56
CA ASP A 85 4.86 7.88 7.66
C ASP A 85 5.37 7.45 6.27
N GLY A 86 5.80 8.40 5.46
CA GLY A 86 6.46 8.10 4.19
C GLY A 86 7.61 7.13 4.41
N GLU A 87 8.17 6.58 3.34
CA GLU A 87 9.44 5.88 3.47
C GLU A 87 10.40 6.86 4.15
N ALA A 88 10.92 6.48 5.34
CA ALA A 88 11.75 7.38 6.13
C ALA A 88 12.91 7.88 5.28
N ALA A 89 13.19 9.18 5.34
CA ALA A 89 14.41 9.72 4.75
C ALA A 89 15.60 8.91 5.30
N ALA A 90 16.47 8.44 4.40
CA ALA A 90 17.65 7.69 4.80
C ALA A 90 18.42 8.53 5.82
N ASN A 91 18.54 8.05 7.06
CA ASN A 91 19.44 8.64 8.02
C ASN A 91 20.86 8.24 7.60
N THR A 92 21.66 9.20 7.14
CA THR A 92 23.01 8.99 6.63
C THR A 92 24.01 8.48 7.68
N GLU A 93 23.66 8.57 8.96
CA GLU A 93 24.49 8.09 10.09
C GLU A 93 24.23 6.62 10.43
N LEU A 94 23.15 6.02 9.94
CA LEU A 94 22.77 4.64 10.22
C LEU A 94 22.84 3.79 8.95
N VAL A 95 23.06 2.48 9.11
CA VAL A 95 22.86 1.53 8.01
C VAL A 95 21.36 1.44 7.72
N ASP A 96 20.94 1.97 6.57
CA ASP A 96 19.53 2.02 6.20
C ASP A 96 19.02 0.69 5.68
N LEU A 97 18.19 0.04 6.49
CA LEU A 97 17.43 -1.18 6.17
C LEU A 97 15.91 -0.93 6.29
N SER A 98 15.48 0.34 6.33
CA SER A 98 14.09 0.74 6.57
C SER A 98 13.35 1.23 5.33
N SER A 99 14.07 1.74 4.31
CA SER A 99 13.48 2.51 3.22
C SER A 99 12.72 1.67 2.18
N GLY A 100 12.99 0.36 2.06
CA GLY A 100 12.39 -0.46 0.99
C GLY A 100 12.88 -0.09 -0.42
N ASN A 101 14.02 0.62 -0.50
CA ASN A 101 14.63 1.01 -1.77
C ASN A 101 15.46 -0.12 -2.37
N PRO A 102 15.52 -0.22 -3.71
CA PRO A 102 16.47 -1.07 -4.39
C PRO A 102 17.93 -0.59 -4.18
N ASP A 103 18.88 -1.44 -4.51
CA ASP A 103 20.30 -1.07 -4.58
C ASP A 103 20.55 -0.25 -5.86
N PRO A 104 20.99 1.02 -5.78
CA PRO A 104 21.25 1.84 -6.96
C PRO A 104 22.29 1.24 -7.92
N SER A 105 23.23 0.44 -7.42
CA SER A 105 24.24 -0.23 -8.26
C SER A 105 23.67 -1.35 -9.13
N LEU A 106 22.48 -1.82 -8.80
CA LEU A 106 21.74 -2.84 -9.54
C LEU A 106 20.65 -2.26 -10.45
N LEU A 107 20.49 -0.94 -10.50
CA LEU A 107 19.60 -0.27 -11.45
C LEU A 107 20.28 -0.12 -12.81
N PRO A 108 19.52 -0.07 -13.93
CA PRO A 108 20.08 0.17 -15.24
C PRO A 108 20.60 1.61 -15.40
N ASP A 109 21.48 1.82 -16.38
CA ASP A 109 22.03 3.14 -16.70
C ASP A 109 20.98 4.01 -17.42
N ILE A 110 20.36 4.88 -16.66
CA ILE A 110 19.36 5.85 -17.14
C ILE A 110 19.98 6.86 -18.12
N ALA A 111 21.23 7.31 -17.87
CA ALA A 111 21.88 8.30 -18.73
C ALA A 111 22.16 7.74 -20.11
N ALA A 112 22.64 6.50 -20.20
CA ALA A 112 22.83 5.81 -21.47
C ALA A 112 21.53 5.58 -22.23
N ALA A 113 20.42 5.33 -21.55
CA ALA A 113 19.11 5.20 -22.18
C ALA A 113 18.57 6.54 -22.66
N LEU A 114 18.71 7.61 -21.88
CA LEU A 114 18.32 8.97 -22.27
C LEU A 114 19.05 9.45 -23.53
N ALA A 115 20.33 9.12 -23.68
CA ALA A 115 21.14 9.51 -24.85
C ALA A 115 20.66 8.87 -26.19
N LYS A 116 19.85 7.81 -26.11
CA LYS A 116 19.27 7.12 -27.28
C LYS A 116 17.89 7.62 -27.67
N LEU A 117 17.26 8.47 -26.83
CA LEU A 117 15.89 8.90 -27.10
C LEU A 117 15.83 9.92 -28.23
N ASP A 118 15.00 9.62 -29.23
CA ASP A 118 14.55 10.59 -30.24
C ASP A 118 13.26 11.24 -29.73
N TYR A 119 13.42 12.23 -28.85
CA TYR A 119 12.30 12.87 -28.18
C TYR A 119 11.73 14.02 -29.00
N HIS A 120 10.43 13.94 -29.28
CA HIS A 120 9.64 15.02 -29.86
C HIS A 120 8.56 15.48 -28.87
N PRO A 121 8.41 16.80 -28.62
CA PRO A 121 7.39 17.34 -27.73
C PRO A 121 5.99 16.88 -28.11
N GLN A 122 5.23 16.42 -27.13
CA GLN A 122 3.82 16.02 -27.29
C GLN A 122 2.89 17.16 -26.89
N MET A 123 1.85 17.38 -27.69
CA MET A 123 0.86 18.42 -27.44
C MET A 123 -0.43 17.84 -26.85
N TYR A 124 -1.29 18.69 -26.28
CA TYR A 124 -2.61 18.29 -25.86
C TYR A 124 -3.39 17.69 -27.04
N GLY A 125 -4.14 16.62 -26.77
CA GLY A 125 -4.82 15.84 -27.82
C GLY A 125 -4.04 14.63 -28.34
N SER A 126 -2.76 14.49 -27.96
CA SER A 126 -1.98 13.29 -28.24
C SER A 126 -2.45 12.09 -27.40
N LEU A 127 -2.11 10.86 -27.83
CA LEU A 127 -2.39 9.64 -27.07
C LEU A 127 -1.77 9.72 -25.68
N ALA A 128 -2.51 9.29 -24.64
CA ALA A 128 -2.02 9.30 -23.26
C ALA A 128 -0.92 8.28 -23.02
N VAL A 129 -0.98 7.13 -23.71
CA VAL A 129 0.03 6.07 -23.63
C VAL A 129 0.95 6.13 -24.85
N GLU A 130 2.24 5.99 -24.59
CA GLU A 130 3.27 5.91 -25.62
C GLU A 130 3.08 4.62 -26.46
N PRO A 131 3.07 4.69 -27.81
CA PRO A 131 2.73 3.53 -28.63
C PRO A 131 3.65 2.32 -28.44
N ARG A 132 4.98 2.51 -28.32
CA ARG A 132 5.93 1.42 -28.05
C ARG A 132 5.68 0.79 -26.66
N LEU A 133 5.40 1.64 -25.64
CA LEU A 133 5.08 1.16 -24.29
C LEU A 133 3.76 0.38 -24.30
N ALA A 134 2.76 0.83 -25.04
CA ALA A 134 1.50 0.11 -25.21
C ALA A 134 1.70 -1.25 -25.90
N ALA A 135 2.54 -1.30 -26.95
CA ALA A 135 2.87 -2.55 -27.64
C ALA A 135 3.63 -3.52 -26.72
N TRP A 136 4.66 -3.02 -26.01
CA TRP A 136 5.37 -3.80 -25.02
C TRP A 136 4.43 -4.37 -23.96
N ALA A 137 3.54 -3.55 -23.42
CA ALA A 137 2.56 -3.97 -22.43
C ALA A 137 1.63 -5.07 -22.96
N ARG A 138 1.11 -4.93 -24.18
CA ARG A 138 0.26 -5.96 -24.81
C ARG A 138 1.02 -7.28 -24.97
N THR A 139 2.25 -7.24 -25.46
CA THR A 139 3.10 -8.44 -25.59
C THR A 139 3.37 -9.11 -24.25
N THR A 140 3.59 -8.30 -23.19
CA THR A 140 3.93 -8.80 -21.86
C THR A 140 2.72 -9.35 -21.11
N PHE A 141 1.56 -8.69 -21.21
CA PHE A 141 0.37 -9.10 -20.46
C PHE A 141 -0.46 -10.19 -21.15
N THR A 142 -0.46 -10.27 -22.49
CA THR A 142 -1.30 -11.25 -23.24
C THR A 142 -1.10 -12.70 -22.81
N PRO A 143 0.13 -13.20 -22.50
CA PRO A 143 0.30 -14.58 -22.03
C PRO A 143 -0.25 -14.83 -20.62
N GLU A 144 -0.55 -13.79 -19.86
CA GLU A 144 -0.93 -13.86 -18.45
C GLU A 144 -2.39 -13.47 -18.21
N VAL A 145 -3.04 -12.85 -19.21
CA VAL A 145 -4.40 -12.31 -19.13
C VAL A 145 -5.23 -12.85 -20.29
N ASP A 146 -6.07 -13.83 -20.01
CA ASP A 146 -6.92 -14.51 -21.02
C ASP A 146 -8.20 -13.72 -21.38
N ALA A 147 -8.29 -12.44 -21.03
CA ALA A 147 -9.44 -11.58 -21.28
C ALA A 147 -9.04 -10.34 -22.08
N PRO A 148 -9.97 -9.73 -22.85
CA PRO A 148 -9.72 -8.43 -23.47
C PRO A 148 -9.33 -7.38 -22.43
N PHE A 149 -8.28 -6.60 -22.73
CA PHE A 149 -7.82 -5.54 -21.84
C PHE A 149 -7.36 -4.30 -22.59
N GLU A 150 -7.42 -3.20 -21.90
CA GLU A 150 -6.83 -1.92 -22.30
C GLU A 150 -5.61 -1.58 -21.47
N VAL A 151 -4.70 -0.79 -22.06
CA VAL A 151 -3.47 -0.37 -21.41
C VAL A 151 -3.58 1.09 -20.98
N SER A 152 -3.31 1.36 -19.71
CA SER A 152 -3.19 2.70 -19.16
C SER A 152 -1.82 2.88 -18.48
N VAL A 153 -1.41 4.13 -18.26
CA VAL A 153 -0.16 4.47 -17.55
C VAL A 153 -0.47 5.46 -16.43
N THR A 154 0.11 5.21 -15.25
CA THR A 154 -0.09 6.02 -14.04
C THR A 154 1.25 6.41 -13.40
N HIS A 155 1.21 7.34 -12.44
CA HIS A 155 2.40 7.82 -11.72
C HIS A 155 2.85 6.84 -10.60
N GLY A 156 3.05 5.57 -10.98
CA GLY A 156 3.41 4.46 -10.10
C GLY A 156 2.19 3.70 -9.57
N ALA A 157 2.44 2.56 -8.91
CA ALA A 157 1.40 1.63 -8.45
C ALA A 157 0.44 2.25 -7.44
N VAL A 158 0.93 3.05 -6.48
CA VAL A 158 0.08 3.69 -5.47
C VAL A 158 -0.94 4.64 -6.11
N ASP A 159 -0.52 5.45 -7.10
CA ASP A 159 -1.41 6.32 -7.88
C ASP A 159 -2.44 5.49 -8.67
N ALA A 160 -2.01 4.35 -9.24
CA ALA A 160 -2.93 3.43 -9.91
C ALA A 160 -4.00 2.89 -8.96
N VAL A 161 -3.59 2.33 -7.82
CA VAL A 161 -4.50 1.74 -6.81
C VAL A 161 -5.48 2.81 -6.30
N GLU A 162 -4.99 4.01 -5.96
CA GLU A 162 -5.83 5.10 -5.50
C GLU A 162 -6.91 5.46 -6.52
N ARG A 163 -6.50 5.71 -7.77
CA ARG A 163 -7.44 6.11 -8.85
C ARG A 163 -8.43 5.02 -9.19
N LEU A 164 -8.01 3.76 -9.20
CA LEU A 164 -8.88 2.61 -9.42
C LEU A 164 -9.94 2.51 -8.31
N LEU A 165 -9.54 2.60 -7.05
CA LEU A 165 -10.49 2.59 -5.92
C LEU A 165 -11.48 3.76 -6.01
N VAL A 166 -10.99 4.99 -6.22
CA VAL A 166 -11.85 6.20 -6.31
C VAL A 166 -12.75 6.19 -7.55
N ALA A 167 -12.37 5.49 -8.63
CA ALA A 167 -13.19 5.35 -9.82
C ALA A 167 -14.38 4.39 -9.65
N HIS A 168 -14.30 3.46 -8.70
CA HIS A 168 -15.27 2.39 -8.55
C HIS A 168 -16.04 2.42 -7.23
N LEU A 169 -15.50 3.03 -6.18
CA LEU A 169 -16.06 2.98 -4.84
C LEU A 169 -16.59 4.33 -4.37
N THR A 170 -17.47 4.27 -3.38
CA THR A 170 -17.97 5.41 -2.63
C THR A 170 -17.44 5.41 -1.19
N ARG A 171 -17.40 6.58 -0.56
CA ARG A 171 -16.96 6.70 0.84
C ARG A 171 -17.75 5.74 1.74
N GLY A 172 -17.01 5.02 2.60
CA GLY A 172 -17.58 4.02 3.50
C GLY A 172 -17.57 2.60 2.95
N ASP A 173 -17.32 2.41 1.65
CA ASP A 173 -17.20 1.07 1.08
C ASP A 173 -16.03 0.29 1.70
N LEU A 174 -16.21 -1.02 1.84
CA LEU A 174 -15.19 -1.93 2.36
C LEU A 174 -14.21 -2.33 1.27
N VAL A 175 -12.92 -2.31 1.61
CA VAL A 175 -11.82 -2.79 0.77
C VAL A 175 -11.10 -3.91 1.51
N ALA A 176 -11.07 -5.09 0.94
CA ALA A 176 -10.25 -6.19 1.43
C ALA A 176 -8.77 -5.89 1.15
N LEU A 177 -7.97 -5.84 2.20
CA LEU A 177 -6.52 -5.66 2.13
C LEU A 177 -5.81 -6.83 2.80
N GLU A 178 -4.70 -7.24 2.23
CA GLU A 178 -3.74 -8.13 2.87
C GLU A 178 -3.34 -7.59 4.25
N ASP A 179 -3.12 -8.45 5.23
CA ASP A 179 -2.75 -8.05 6.59
C ASP A 179 -1.65 -8.97 7.15
N PRO A 180 -0.42 -8.47 7.32
CA PRO A 180 0.02 -7.11 7.05
C PRO A 180 -0.08 -6.73 5.56
N CYS A 181 -0.09 -5.41 5.24
CA CYS A 181 -0.07 -4.92 3.86
C CYS A 181 0.93 -3.78 3.68
N PHE A 182 1.21 -3.42 2.44
CA PHE A 182 1.98 -2.21 2.18
C PHE A 182 1.26 -0.99 2.78
N TYR A 183 1.95 -0.25 3.66
CA TYR A 183 1.37 0.83 4.46
C TYR A 183 0.68 1.93 3.61
N ALA A 184 1.20 2.19 2.38
CA ALA A 184 0.57 3.16 1.50
C ALA A 184 -0.78 2.69 0.98
N SER A 185 -1.01 1.38 0.81
CA SER A 185 -2.32 0.83 0.40
C SER A 185 -3.36 1.05 1.49
N SER A 186 -3.04 0.73 2.76
CA SER A 186 -3.90 1.03 3.90
C SER A 186 -4.14 2.54 4.05
N GLY A 187 -3.10 3.35 3.86
CA GLY A 187 -3.17 4.80 3.88
C GLY A 187 -4.11 5.36 2.80
N THR A 188 -3.96 4.91 1.56
CA THR A 188 -4.79 5.29 0.41
C THR A 188 -6.27 4.99 0.65
N VAL A 189 -6.58 3.79 1.15
CA VAL A 189 -7.95 3.40 1.50
C VAL A 189 -8.55 4.36 2.52
N ARG A 190 -7.81 4.67 3.59
CA ARG A 190 -8.28 5.55 4.67
C ARG A 190 -8.41 7.02 4.25
N LEU A 191 -7.43 7.55 3.49
CA LEU A 191 -7.43 8.95 3.02
C LEU A 191 -8.62 9.24 2.12
N ASN A 192 -9.05 8.27 1.30
CA ASN A 192 -10.20 8.40 0.43
C ASN A 192 -11.53 8.08 1.13
N GLY A 193 -11.50 7.78 2.44
CA GLY A 193 -12.67 7.52 3.25
C GLY A 193 -13.29 6.14 3.06
N PHE A 194 -12.56 5.20 2.49
CA PHE A 194 -12.93 3.79 2.45
C PHE A 194 -12.55 3.09 3.77
N ARG A 195 -13.05 1.89 3.98
CA ARG A 195 -12.82 1.10 5.20
C ARG A 195 -12.00 -0.14 4.84
N ALA A 196 -10.78 -0.21 5.36
CA ALA A 196 -9.95 -1.39 5.22
C ALA A 196 -10.49 -2.55 6.06
N THR A 197 -10.60 -3.73 5.45
CA THR A 197 -10.92 -4.98 6.14
C THR A 197 -9.75 -5.93 5.96
N PRO A 198 -9.13 -6.41 7.06
CA PRO A 198 -7.96 -7.26 6.99
C PRO A 198 -8.27 -8.64 6.43
N VAL A 199 -7.39 -9.14 5.57
CA VAL A 199 -7.35 -10.53 5.12
C VAL A 199 -5.95 -11.07 5.44
N PRO A 200 -5.80 -12.03 6.34
CA PRO A 200 -4.50 -12.56 6.74
C PRO A 200 -3.67 -13.08 5.56
N VAL A 201 -2.35 -12.93 5.69
CA VAL A 201 -1.35 -13.48 4.76
C VAL A 201 -0.58 -14.58 5.48
N ASP A 202 -0.45 -15.74 4.84
CA ASP A 202 0.38 -16.86 5.29
C ASP A 202 1.58 -17.10 4.34
N ALA A 203 2.22 -18.26 4.46
CA ALA A 203 3.40 -18.59 3.64
C ALA A 203 3.11 -18.73 2.13
N GLU A 204 1.86 -18.80 1.72
CA GLU A 204 1.46 -18.90 0.31
C GLU A 204 0.76 -17.63 -0.22
N GLY A 205 0.56 -16.63 0.63
CA GLY A 205 -0.08 -15.35 0.34
C GLY A 205 -1.42 -15.16 1.04
N LEU A 206 -2.30 -14.39 0.46
CA LEU A 206 -3.61 -14.03 1.00
C LEU A 206 -4.49 -15.26 1.27
N ASP A 207 -5.10 -15.35 2.47
CA ASP A 207 -5.98 -16.46 2.89
C ASP A 207 -7.34 -16.41 2.15
N PRO A 208 -7.69 -17.45 1.35
CA PRO A 208 -8.93 -17.46 0.56
C PRO A 208 -10.18 -17.62 1.42
N ARG A 209 -10.11 -18.21 2.62
CA ARG A 209 -11.26 -18.36 3.52
C ARG A 209 -11.61 -17.04 4.18
N ALA A 210 -10.60 -16.33 4.65
CA ALA A 210 -10.77 -14.99 5.20
C ALA A 210 -11.23 -14.00 4.11
N LEU A 211 -10.69 -14.12 2.89
CA LEU A 211 -11.17 -13.35 1.74
C LEU A 211 -12.67 -13.56 1.51
N ARG A 212 -13.13 -14.81 1.45
CA ARG A 212 -14.56 -15.13 1.31
C ARG A 212 -15.40 -14.45 2.38
N SER A 213 -15.01 -14.58 3.64
CA SER A 213 -15.72 -13.95 4.77
C SER A 213 -15.79 -12.43 4.63
N THR A 214 -14.73 -11.80 4.13
CA THR A 214 -14.66 -10.35 3.90
C THR A 214 -15.56 -9.92 2.74
N LEU A 215 -15.64 -10.72 1.68
CA LEU A 215 -16.54 -10.49 0.54
C LEU A 215 -18.01 -10.69 0.93
N ASP A 216 -18.32 -11.72 1.73
CA ASP A 216 -19.67 -11.94 2.29
C ASP A 216 -20.10 -10.77 3.20
N ALA A 217 -19.15 -10.15 3.90
CA ALA A 217 -19.40 -8.94 4.69
C ALA A 217 -19.60 -7.67 3.83
N GLY A 218 -19.50 -7.77 2.50
CA GLY A 218 -19.83 -6.70 1.56
C GLY A 218 -18.63 -5.89 1.07
N ALA A 219 -17.40 -6.43 1.08
CA ALA A 219 -16.26 -5.77 0.45
C ALA A 219 -16.52 -5.55 -1.05
N ARG A 220 -16.18 -4.35 -1.53
CA ARG A 220 -16.41 -3.90 -2.89
C ARG A 220 -15.15 -3.95 -3.76
N ALA A 221 -13.98 -4.02 -3.13
CA ALA A 221 -12.70 -4.20 -3.81
C ALA A 221 -11.79 -5.09 -2.97
N VAL A 222 -10.82 -5.71 -3.65
CA VAL A 222 -9.68 -6.39 -3.04
C VAL A 222 -8.40 -5.92 -3.72
N VAL A 223 -7.35 -5.70 -2.92
CA VAL A 223 -6.00 -5.43 -3.42
C VAL A 223 -5.13 -6.62 -3.03
N ILE A 224 -4.51 -7.24 -4.01
CA ILE A 224 -3.69 -8.44 -3.87
C ILE A 224 -2.29 -8.15 -4.40
N THR A 225 -1.26 -8.57 -3.69
CA THR A 225 0.12 -8.50 -4.16
C THR A 225 0.56 -9.91 -4.59
N PRO A 226 0.55 -10.22 -5.90
CA PRO A 226 0.77 -11.60 -6.36
C PRO A 226 2.22 -12.05 -6.20
N ARG A 227 3.18 -11.13 -6.19
CA ARG A 227 4.61 -11.45 -6.02
C ARG A 227 5.30 -10.45 -5.09
N VAL A 228 6.21 -10.99 -4.26
CA VAL A 228 7.04 -10.17 -3.35
C VAL A 228 6.17 -9.24 -2.50
N HIS A 229 5.21 -9.81 -1.82
CA HIS A 229 4.30 -9.08 -0.95
C HIS A 229 5.06 -8.20 0.07
N SER A 230 4.69 -6.95 0.18
CA SER A 230 5.26 -6.05 1.17
C SER A 230 4.34 -5.98 2.40
N PRO A 231 4.83 -6.36 3.61
CA PRO A 231 6.25 -6.43 4.00
C PRO A 231 6.87 -7.84 4.01
N THR A 232 6.13 -8.92 3.77
CA THR A 232 6.53 -10.30 4.07
C THR A 232 7.46 -10.94 3.05
N GLY A 233 7.48 -10.45 1.81
CA GLY A 233 8.22 -11.04 0.70
C GLY A 233 7.57 -12.27 0.06
N VAL A 234 6.37 -12.67 0.50
CA VAL A 234 5.65 -13.84 -0.03
C VAL A 234 5.23 -13.61 -1.48
N SER A 235 5.24 -14.67 -2.27
CA SER A 235 4.64 -14.71 -3.61
C SER A 235 3.56 -15.80 -3.63
N LEU A 236 2.44 -15.53 -4.32
CA LEU A 236 1.36 -16.51 -4.46
C LEU A 236 1.87 -17.79 -5.12
N THR A 237 1.52 -18.94 -4.57
CA THR A 237 1.68 -20.21 -5.26
C THR A 237 0.60 -20.35 -6.34
N ALA A 238 0.84 -21.23 -7.32
CA ALA A 238 -0.16 -21.53 -8.34
C ALA A 238 -1.47 -22.09 -7.74
N GLU A 239 -1.35 -22.86 -6.66
CA GLU A 239 -2.49 -23.41 -5.92
C GLU A 239 -3.28 -22.29 -5.25
N ARG A 240 -2.61 -21.44 -4.46
CA ARG A 240 -3.24 -20.32 -3.77
C ARG A 240 -3.92 -19.35 -4.74
N ALA A 241 -3.29 -19.03 -5.88
CA ALA A 241 -3.91 -18.19 -6.91
C ALA A 241 -5.19 -18.84 -7.47
N ARG A 242 -5.23 -20.16 -7.64
CA ARG A 242 -6.45 -20.89 -8.06
C ARG A 242 -7.54 -20.85 -6.99
N GLU A 243 -7.19 -21.02 -5.71
CA GLU A 243 -8.13 -20.91 -4.59
C GLU A 243 -8.76 -19.53 -4.51
N ILE A 244 -7.93 -18.46 -4.56
CA ILE A 244 -8.41 -17.07 -4.56
C ILE A 244 -9.32 -16.82 -5.76
N ARG A 245 -8.94 -17.28 -6.95
CA ARG A 245 -9.74 -17.15 -8.18
C ARG A 245 -11.09 -17.84 -8.04
N SER A 246 -11.12 -19.04 -7.45
CA SER A 246 -12.36 -19.77 -7.18
C SER A 246 -13.29 -19.01 -6.22
N VAL A 247 -12.73 -18.35 -5.21
CA VAL A 247 -13.51 -17.49 -4.32
C VAL A 247 -14.07 -16.29 -5.08
N LEU A 248 -13.21 -15.53 -5.76
CA LEU A 248 -13.58 -14.31 -6.47
C LEU A 248 -14.56 -14.53 -7.62
N ALA A 249 -14.59 -15.72 -8.22
CA ALA A 249 -15.55 -16.09 -9.27
C ALA A 249 -17.01 -15.95 -8.84
N HIS A 250 -17.30 -16.04 -7.55
CA HIS A 250 -18.64 -15.84 -6.99
C HIS A 250 -19.02 -14.36 -6.78
N TYR A 251 -18.07 -13.44 -6.96
CA TYR A 251 -18.24 -11.99 -6.70
C TYR A 251 -17.83 -11.14 -7.92
N PRO A 252 -18.45 -11.34 -9.10
CA PRO A 252 -18.02 -10.71 -10.36
C PRO A 252 -18.10 -9.18 -10.35
N HIS A 253 -18.79 -8.59 -9.38
CA HIS A 253 -18.96 -7.14 -9.23
C HIS A 253 -17.86 -6.48 -8.39
N VAL A 254 -17.05 -7.27 -7.68
CA VAL A 254 -15.95 -6.77 -6.85
C VAL A 254 -14.81 -6.33 -7.76
N LEU A 255 -14.22 -5.16 -7.48
CA LEU A 255 -13.02 -4.70 -8.15
C LEU A 255 -11.81 -5.50 -7.64
N VAL A 256 -11.13 -6.21 -8.53
CA VAL A 256 -9.89 -6.94 -8.21
C VAL A 256 -8.71 -6.15 -8.72
N ILE A 257 -7.80 -5.74 -7.82
CA ILE A 257 -6.56 -5.05 -8.18
C ILE A 257 -5.38 -5.96 -7.78
N GLU A 258 -4.59 -6.36 -8.77
CA GLU A 258 -3.34 -7.08 -8.56
C GLU A 258 -2.16 -6.10 -8.69
N ASP A 259 -1.45 -5.82 -7.57
CA ASP A 259 -0.27 -4.94 -7.53
C ASP A 259 1.02 -5.76 -7.65
N ASP A 260 1.50 -5.93 -8.88
CA ASP A 260 2.68 -6.71 -9.25
C ASP A 260 3.93 -5.81 -9.42
N HIS A 261 4.33 -5.13 -8.35
CA HIS A 261 5.36 -4.10 -8.38
C HIS A 261 6.81 -4.60 -8.40
N PHE A 262 7.04 -5.91 -8.24
CA PHE A 262 8.38 -6.54 -8.33
C PHE A 262 8.57 -7.39 -9.59
N SER A 263 7.71 -7.31 -10.55
CA SER A 263 7.58 -8.22 -11.70
C SER A 263 8.91 -8.67 -12.34
N ALA A 264 9.85 -7.74 -12.62
CA ALA A 264 11.10 -8.04 -13.33
C ALA A 264 12.18 -8.68 -12.44
N ILE A 265 12.09 -8.54 -11.11
CA ILE A 265 13.12 -9.00 -10.17
C ILE A 265 12.65 -10.09 -9.20
N SER A 266 11.40 -10.56 -9.32
CA SER A 266 10.91 -11.74 -8.60
C SER A 266 11.54 -13.03 -9.12
N ARG A 267 11.80 -13.99 -8.21
CA ARG A 267 12.22 -15.37 -8.55
C ARG A 267 11.06 -16.26 -8.97
N HIS A 268 9.83 -15.84 -8.64
CA HIS A 268 8.62 -16.63 -8.87
C HIS A 268 7.86 -16.17 -10.10
N PRO A 269 7.22 -17.09 -10.83
CA PRO A 269 6.31 -16.75 -11.92
C PRO A 269 5.10 -15.99 -11.36
N TYR A 270 4.48 -15.19 -12.21
CA TYR A 270 3.20 -14.59 -11.91
C TYR A 270 2.08 -15.62 -12.02
N HIS A 271 1.23 -15.68 -11.00
CA HIS A 271 0.03 -16.50 -10.98
C HIS A 271 -1.18 -15.59 -10.80
N ARG A 272 -1.97 -15.43 -11.85
CA ARG A 272 -3.15 -14.56 -11.85
C ARG A 272 -4.19 -15.05 -10.84
N ALA A 273 -4.62 -14.16 -9.94
CA ALA A 273 -5.67 -14.41 -8.97
C ALA A 273 -7.06 -13.94 -9.44
N THR A 274 -7.11 -13.08 -10.46
CA THR A 274 -8.36 -12.56 -11.04
C THR A 274 -9.06 -13.64 -11.87
N PRO A 275 -10.34 -13.97 -11.61
CA PRO A 275 -11.11 -14.92 -12.43
C PRO A 275 -11.59 -14.30 -13.74
N ASP A 276 -11.87 -15.14 -14.74
CA ASP A 276 -12.40 -14.70 -16.05
C ASP A 276 -13.81 -14.12 -15.94
N THR A 277 -14.53 -14.44 -14.86
CA THR A 277 -15.85 -13.90 -14.56
C THR A 277 -15.81 -12.49 -13.95
N ALA A 278 -14.62 -11.98 -13.57
CA ALA A 278 -14.47 -10.64 -13.01
C ALA A 278 -14.83 -9.57 -14.06
N ARG A 279 -15.77 -8.70 -13.72
CA ARG A 279 -16.20 -7.60 -14.58
C ARG A 279 -15.40 -6.32 -14.38
N ARG A 280 -14.64 -6.26 -13.28
CA ARG A 280 -13.86 -5.10 -12.87
C ARG A 280 -12.53 -5.57 -12.31
N TRP A 281 -11.49 -5.32 -13.03
CA TRP A 281 -10.17 -5.76 -12.60
C TRP A 281 -9.07 -4.86 -13.17
N ALA A 282 -7.91 -4.88 -12.51
CA ALA A 282 -6.69 -4.25 -12.98
C ALA A 282 -5.47 -5.04 -12.52
N LEU A 283 -4.51 -5.25 -13.42
CA LEU A 283 -3.16 -5.71 -13.13
C LEU A 283 -2.22 -4.52 -13.27
N VAL A 284 -1.56 -4.15 -12.17
CA VAL A 284 -0.68 -2.97 -12.07
C VAL A 284 0.77 -3.42 -11.99
N ARG A 285 1.61 -2.99 -12.92
CA ARG A 285 3.07 -3.24 -12.90
C ARG A 285 3.85 -1.94 -12.81
N SER A 286 4.43 -1.70 -11.65
CA SER A 286 5.33 -0.56 -11.43
C SER A 286 6.75 -0.90 -11.83
N VAL A 287 7.45 0.08 -12.39
CA VAL A 287 8.88 -0.06 -12.74
C VAL A 287 9.81 0.35 -11.58
N ALA A 288 9.27 0.87 -10.49
CA ALA A 288 10.02 1.52 -9.42
C ALA A 288 11.11 0.65 -8.76
N LYS A 289 10.90 -0.67 -8.67
CA LYS A 289 11.83 -1.56 -7.96
C LYS A 289 12.98 -2.08 -8.82
N PHE A 290 12.91 -1.92 -10.15
CA PHE A 290 13.93 -2.43 -11.06
C PHE A 290 14.45 -1.39 -12.08
N LEU A 291 13.73 -0.29 -12.31
CA LEU A 291 14.24 0.86 -13.09
C LEU A 291 14.59 2.08 -12.20
N GLY A 292 14.15 2.08 -10.95
CA GLY A 292 14.35 3.17 -10.01
C GLY A 292 13.05 3.86 -9.61
N PRO A 293 12.94 4.25 -8.32
CA PRO A 293 11.71 4.82 -7.77
C PRO A 293 11.37 6.20 -8.34
N ASP A 294 12.34 6.96 -8.83
CA ASP A 294 12.16 8.31 -9.35
C ASP A 294 11.38 8.37 -10.66
N LEU A 295 11.42 7.31 -11.48
CA LEU A 295 10.71 7.28 -12.76
C LEU A 295 9.18 7.40 -12.61
N ARG A 296 8.64 6.97 -11.48
CA ARG A 296 7.21 7.10 -11.16
C ARG A 296 6.27 6.66 -12.29
N VAL A 297 6.55 5.48 -12.89
CA VAL A 297 5.73 4.90 -13.95
C VAL A 297 5.17 3.55 -13.51
N ALA A 298 3.88 3.34 -13.71
CA ALA A 298 3.27 2.01 -13.67
C ALA A 298 2.40 1.80 -14.92
N VAL A 299 2.47 0.60 -15.47
CA VAL A 299 1.64 0.15 -16.58
C VAL A 299 0.50 -0.66 -16.01
N VAL A 300 -0.73 -0.37 -16.46
CA VAL A 300 -1.96 -0.98 -15.98
C VAL A 300 -2.65 -1.68 -17.14
N ALA A 301 -2.89 -2.99 -17.01
CA ALA A 301 -3.84 -3.72 -17.85
C ALA A 301 -5.15 -3.85 -17.08
N SER A 302 -6.28 -3.49 -17.69
CA SER A 302 -7.59 -3.59 -17.04
C SER A 302 -8.69 -3.89 -18.04
N ASP A 303 -9.82 -4.37 -17.56
CA ASP A 303 -11.02 -4.48 -18.39
C ASP A 303 -11.41 -3.12 -18.99
N PRO A 304 -12.16 -3.08 -20.11
CA PRO A 304 -12.48 -1.83 -20.81
C PRO A 304 -13.26 -0.81 -19.95
N ASP A 305 -14.23 -1.22 -19.10
CA ASP A 305 -14.99 -0.32 -18.22
C ASP A 305 -14.06 0.31 -17.17
N THR A 306 -13.21 -0.50 -16.57
CA THR A 306 -12.21 -0.04 -15.58
C THR A 306 -11.20 0.91 -16.21
N SER A 307 -10.73 0.64 -17.43
CA SER A 307 -9.83 1.54 -18.17
C SER A 307 -10.47 2.89 -18.49
N GLU A 308 -11.74 2.89 -18.93
CA GLU A 308 -12.47 4.14 -19.20
C GLU A 308 -12.64 4.98 -17.94
N ARG A 309 -13.03 4.36 -16.81
CA ARG A 309 -13.15 5.01 -15.51
C ARG A 309 -11.83 5.58 -15.01
N LEU A 310 -10.75 4.80 -15.13
CA LEU A 310 -9.39 5.25 -14.80
C LEU A 310 -8.99 6.46 -15.65
N GLY A 311 -9.23 6.41 -16.97
CA GLY A 311 -9.00 7.51 -17.90
C GLY A 311 -9.78 8.77 -17.52
N THR A 312 -11.03 8.62 -17.06
CA THR A 312 -11.86 9.73 -16.58
C THR A 312 -11.25 10.40 -15.35
N ARG A 313 -10.54 9.65 -14.48
CA ARG A 313 -9.83 10.19 -13.31
C ARG A 313 -8.46 10.79 -13.64
N LEU A 314 -7.83 10.34 -14.71
CA LEU A 314 -6.54 10.89 -15.16
C LEU A 314 -6.71 12.24 -15.88
N ARG A 315 -7.70 12.36 -16.76
CA ARG A 315 -7.89 13.52 -17.67
C ARG A 315 -7.94 14.88 -16.98
N PRO A 316 -8.69 15.13 -15.88
CA PRO A 316 -8.79 16.46 -15.29
C PRO A 316 -7.56 16.86 -14.46
N GLY A 317 -6.69 15.93 -14.11
CA GLY A 317 -5.51 16.17 -13.26
C GLY A 317 -4.21 16.05 -14.03
N ALA A 318 -3.58 14.90 -13.91
CA ALA A 318 -2.28 14.63 -14.52
C ALA A 318 -2.32 14.51 -16.04
N THR A 319 -3.49 14.31 -16.64
CA THR A 319 -3.78 14.07 -18.07
C THR A 319 -3.09 12.81 -18.58
N TRP A 320 -1.76 12.76 -18.53
CA TRP A 320 -0.91 11.60 -18.83
C TRP A 320 0.40 11.67 -18.03
N VAL A 321 1.06 10.54 -17.86
CA VAL A 321 2.46 10.49 -17.40
C VAL A 321 3.34 11.07 -18.48
N SER A 322 4.36 11.87 -18.13
CA SER A 322 5.26 12.50 -19.08
C SER A 322 5.68 11.52 -20.20
N ARG A 323 5.51 11.96 -21.46
CA ARG A 323 5.90 11.17 -22.63
C ARG A 323 7.39 10.82 -22.61
N LEU A 324 8.22 11.74 -22.14
CA LEU A 324 9.65 11.50 -21.98
C LEU A 324 9.93 10.31 -21.04
N LEU A 325 9.24 10.26 -19.90
CA LEU A 325 9.38 9.15 -18.96
C LEU A 325 8.85 7.83 -19.54
N GLN A 326 7.74 7.86 -20.28
CA GLN A 326 7.22 6.67 -20.95
C GLN A 326 8.17 6.13 -22.01
N GLN A 327 8.78 7.01 -22.83
CA GLN A 327 9.77 6.63 -23.84
C GLN A 327 11.04 6.08 -23.19
N LEU A 328 11.53 6.72 -22.12
CA LEU A 328 12.66 6.21 -21.34
C LEU A 328 12.40 4.82 -20.77
N VAL A 329 11.22 4.62 -20.20
CA VAL A 329 10.83 3.32 -19.63
C VAL A 329 10.79 2.24 -20.70
N VAL A 330 10.17 2.47 -21.85
CA VAL A 330 10.12 1.44 -22.90
C VAL A 330 11.50 1.17 -23.49
N GLU A 331 12.34 2.20 -23.66
CA GLU A 331 13.72 2.02 -24.09
C GLU A 331 14.52 1.11 -23.17
N LEU A 332 14.34 1.25 -21.84
CA LEU A 332 14.95 0.38 -20.84
C LEU A 332 14.35 -1.02 -20.86
N LEU A 333 13.02 -1.14 -21.00
CA LEU A 333 12.33 -2.44 -20.98
C LEU A 333 12.65 -3.31 -22.22
N GLU A 334 12.96 -2.69 -23.35
CA GLU A 334 13.36 -3.36 -24.60
C GLU A 334 14.88 -3.58 -24.71
N SER A 335 15.66 -3.07 -23.75
CA SER A 335 17.13 -3.15 -23.78
C SER A 335 17.67 -4.48 -23.24
N ASP A 336 18.46 -5.21 -24.03
CA ASP A 336 19.16 -6.42 -23.60
C ASP A 336 20.09 -6.16 -22.41
N ALA A 337 20.74 -4.98 -22.38
CA ALA A 337 21.61 -4.57 -21.27
C ALA A 337 20.81 -4.42 -19.96
N ALA A 338 19.61 -3.83 -20.02
CA ALA A 338 18.74 -3.71 -18.87
C ALA A 338 18.16 -5.07 -18.44
N ALA A 339 17.79 -5.95 -19.39
CA ALA A 339 17.36 -7.31 -19.09
C ALA A 339 18.44 -8.09 -18.34
N GLY A 340 19.73 -7.98 -18.78
CA GLY A 340 20.86 -8.52 -18.07
C GLY A 340 21.04 -7.94 -16.67
N GLN A 341 20.74 -6.64 -16.48
CA GLN A 341 20.80 -5.99 -15.17
C GLN A 341 19.70 -6.50 -14.25
N PHE A 342 18.46 -6.70 -14.75
CA PHE A 342 17.35 -7.27 -13.95
C PHE A 342 17.69 -8.69 -13.49
N ALA A 343 18.31 -9.51 -14.36
CA ALA A 343 18.73 -10.86 -13.98
C ALA A 343 19.79 -10.82 -12.87
N ARG A 344 20.80 -9.93 -12.97
CA ARG A 344 21.80 -9.74 -11.91
C ARG A 344 21.18 -9.25 -10.61
N ALA A 345 20.27 -8.29 -10.67
CA ALA A 345 19.55 -7.75 -9.50
C ALA A 345 18.76 -8.85 -8.79
N ARG A 346 18.01 -9.66 -9.52
CA ARG A 346 17.26 -10.79 -8.99
C ARG A 346 18.13 -11.78 -8.23
N LEU A 347 19.28 -12.16 -8.79
CA LEU A 347 20.23 -13.08 -8.14
C LEU A 347 20.85 -12.46 -6.89
N ALA A 348 21.32 -11.21 -6.98
CA ALA A 348 21.93 -10.51 -5.86
C ALA A 348 20.97 -10.31 -4.68
N TYR A 349 19.70 -9.94 -4.95
CA TYR A 349 18.71 -9.81 -3.89
C TYR A 349 18.37 -11.16 -3.26
N ALA A 350 18.26 -12.21 -4.08
CA ALA A 350 18.03 -13.56 -3.59
C ALA A 350 19.13 -14.02 -2.62
N GLU A 351 20.39 -13.87 -3.01
CA GLU A 351 21.56 -14.22 -2.19
C GLU A 351 21.57 -13.44 -0.85
N ARG A 352 21.33 -12.13 -0.90
CA ARG A 352 21.33 -11.27 0.29
C ARG A 352 20.21 -11.62 1.27
N VAL A 353 19.02 -11.91 0.76
CA VAL A 353 17.87 -12.35 1.58
C VAL A 353 18.13 -13.72 2.17
N ASP A 354 18.58 -14.68 1.37
CA ASP A 354 18.86 -16.05 1.83
C ASP A 354 19.97 -16.04 2.90
N THR A 355 21.02 -15.21 2.71
CA THR A 355 22.09 -14.99 3.71
C THR A 355 21.52 -14.41 5.01
N LEU A 356 20.72 -13.33 4.93
CA LEU A 356 20.15 -12.73 6.14
C LEU A 356 19.26 -13.72 6.90
N ARG A 357 18.43 -14.48 6.18
CA ARG A 357 17.54 -15.47 6.81
C ARG A 357 18.33 -16.60 7.48
N ALA A 358 19.42 -17.06 6.88
CA ALA A 358 20.30 -18.06 7.47
C ALA A 358 20.96 -17.55 8.76
N GLU A 359 21.50 -16.32 8.75
CA GLU A 359 22.12 -15.72 9.95
C GLU A 359 21.07 -15.47 11.06
N LEU A 360 19.84 -15.01 10.71
CA LEU A 360 18.74 -14.87 11.66
C LEU A 360 18.36 -16.21 12.31
N ALA A 361 18.23 -17.26 11.50
CA ALA A 361 17.92 -18.61 11.99
C ALA A 361 19.01 -19.16 12.91
N ALA A 362 20.30 -18.88 12.65
CA ALA A 362 21.41 -19.25 13.52
C ALA A 362 21.33 -18.59 14.92
N GLU A 363 20.71 -17.43 15.02
CA GLU A 363 20.44 -16.71 16.29
C GLU A 363 19.08 -17.05 16.91
N GLY A 364 18.35 -18.01 16.35
CA GLY A 364 17.02 -18.42 16.83
C GLY A 364 15.90 -17.42 16.50
N VAL A 365 16.11 -16.55 15.51
CA VAL A 365 15.11 -15.59 15.05
C VAL A 365 14.31 -16.20 13.90
N GLU A 366 13.02 -16.38 14.10
CA GLU A 366 12.14 -16.96 13.11
C GLU A 366 11.76 -15.96 12.00
N THR A 367 11.80 -16.44 10.76
CA THR A 367 11.29 -15.73 9.58
C THR A 367 10.28 -16.63 8.88
N PRO A 368 8.98 -16.59 9.29
CA PRO A 368 7.99 -17.61 8.95
C PRO A 368 7.59 -17.61 7.47
N PHE A 369 7.91 -16.55 6.74
CA PHE A 369 7.53 -16.42 5.34
C PHE A 369 8.65 -16.84 4.37
N PRO A 370 8.34 -17.59 3.30
CA PRO A 370 9.26 -17.77 2.18
C PRO A 370 9.42 -16.42 1.48
N THR A 371 10.65 -15.87 1.53
CA THR A 371 10.90 -14.48 1.13
C THR A 371 11.48 -14.39 -0.27
N ASP A 372 10.84 -13.60 -1.13
CA ASP A 372 11.33 -13.16 -2.43
C ASP A 372 11.60 -11.64 -2.42
N GLY A 373 12.29 -11.12 -3.44
CA GLY A 373 12.68 -9.71 -3.51
C GLY A 373 13.79 -9.39 -2.51
N PHE A 374 13.63 -8.30 -1.74
CA PHE A 374 14.68 -7.83 -0.82
C PHE A 374 14.17 -7.39 0.57
N ASN A 375 12.92 -7.68 0.94
CA ASN A 375 12.40 -7.38 2.27
C ASN A 375 12.20 -8.67 3.07
N VAL A 376 12.64 -8.69 4.32
CA VAL A 376 12.43 -9.78 5.27
C VAL A 376 11.55 -9.27 6.41
N TRP A 377 10.51 -10.03 6.75
CA TRP A 377 9.65 -9.76 7.89
C TRP A 377 10.03 -10.63 9.08
N VAL A 378 10.29 -9.99 10.21
CA VAL A 378 10.58 -10.65 11.48
C VAL A 378 9.44 -10.35 12.46
N PRO A 379 8.64 -11.35 12.88
CA PRO A 379 7.61 -11.16 13.89
C PRO A 379 8.21 -10.72 15.25
N THR A 380 7.51 -9.83 15.93
CA THR A 380 7.85 -9.33 17.28
C THR A 380 6.62 -9.40 18.17
N PRO A 381 6.26 -10.58 18.70
CA PRO A 381 4.99 -10.79 19.42
C PRO A 381 4.76 -9.85 20.60
N HIS A 382 5.83 -9.35 21.22
CA HIS A 382 5.78 -8.41 22.34
C HIS A 382 5.85 -6.93 21.92
N GLY A 383 5.76 -6.65 20.61
CA GLY A 383 5.82 -5.30 20.04
C GLY A 383 7.16 -5.01 19.35
N SER A 384 7.11 -4.14 18.35
CA SER A 384 8.25 -3.78 17.49
C SER A 384 9.03 -2.56 17.98
N ALA A 385 8.43 -1.69 18.79
CA ALA A 385 9.02 -0.39 19.17
C ALA A 385 10.35 -0.53 19.94
N ALA A 386 10.41 -1.42 20.96
CA ALA A 386 11.64 -1.63 21.73
C ALA A 386 12.78 -2.24 20.88
N PRO A 387 12.56 -3.33 20.09
CA PRO A 387 13.57 -3.84 19.19
C PRO A 387 14.04 -2.81 18.13
N VAL A 388 13.15 -2.01 17.56
CA VAL A 388 13.53 -0.96 16.62
C VAL A 388 14.41 0.10 17.26
N ALA A 389 14.08 0.53 18.50
CA ALA A 389 14.88 1.50 19.24
C ALA A 389 16.28 0.95 19.57
N ALA A 390 16.39 -0.29 20.07
CA ALA A 390 17.66 -0.92 20.39
C ALA A 390 18.55 -1.12 19.15
N LEU A 391 17.98 -1.52 18.00
CA LEU A 391 18.73 -1.61 16.74
C LEU A 391 19.21 -0.25 16.28
N ARG A 392 18.42 0.80 16.46
CA ARG A 392 18.80 2.17 16.12
C ARG A 392 20.01 2.66 16.95
N GLU A 393 20.02 2.37 18.25
CA GLU A 393 21.16 2.66 19.13
C GLU A 393 22.42 1.91 18.70
N ALA A 394 22.24 0.71 18.12
CA ALA A 394 23.33 -0.10 17.58
C ALA A 394 23.76 0.28 16.14
N GLY A 395 23.24 1.37 15.57
CA GLY A 395 23.62 1.85 14.24
C GLY A 395 22.77 1.34 13.07
N TRP A 396 21.63 0.67 13.34
CA TRP A 396 20.77 0.08 12.32
C TRP A 396 19.43 0.79 12.22
N SER A 397 19.01 1.18 11.02
CA SER A 397 17.66 1.69 10.77
C SER A 397 16.81 0.60 10.14
N VAL A 398 15.90 0.00 10.90
CA VAL A 398 14.90 -0.97 10.41
C VAL A 398 13.50 -0.34 10.45
N ARG A 399 12.53 -0.93 9.74
CA ARG A 399 11.18 -0.39 9.68
C ARG A 399 10.27 -1.03 10.72
N ASP A 400 9.67 -0.21 11.58
CA ASP A 400 8.59 -0.62 12.46
C ASP A 400 7.43 -1.22 11.67
N GLY A 401 6.92 -2.36 12.13
CA GLY A 401 5.85 -3.09 11.47
C GLY A 401 4.45 -2.56 11.73
N GLY A 402 4.26 -1.73 12.76
CA GLY A 402 2.95 -1.19 13.09
C GLY A 402 2.22 -0.53 11.91
N PRO A 403 2.86 0.32 11.10
CA PRO A 403 2.25 0.94 9.92
C PRO A 403 1.76 -0.04 8.83
N PHE A 404 2.28 -1.28 8.79
CA PHE A 404 1.86 -2.31 7.84
C PHE A 404 0.60 -3.06 8.28
N LEU A 405 0.18 -2.89 9.52
CA LEU A 405 -1.03 -3.51 10.04
C LEU A 405 -2.25 -2.65 9.70
N THR A 406 -3.34 -3.28 9.33
CA THR A 406 -4.61 -2.56 9.15
C THR A 406 -5.18 -2.15 10.52
N PRO A 407 -6.07 -1.14 10.60
CA PRO A 407 -6.62 -0.69 11.88
C PRO A 407 -7.38 -1.76 12.66
N ALA A 408 -7.88 -2.80 11.96
CA ALA A 408 -8.62 -3.92 12.56
C ALA A 408 -7.77 -5.21 12.59
N SER A 409 -6.45 -5.09 12.39
CA SER A 409 -5.53 -6.24 12.38
C SER A 409 -5.55 -7.00 13.69
N THR A 410 -5.50 -8.31 13.58
CA THR A 410 -5.20 -9.25 14.69
C THR A 410 -3.85 -9.91 14.52
N ALA A 411 -3.10 -9.55 13.47
CA ALA A 411 -1.76 -10.07 13.21
C ALA A 411 -0.75 -9.56 14.25
N SER A 412 0.24 -10.37 14.56
CA SER A 412 1.35 -9.96 15.42
C SER A 412 2.17 -8.86 14.73
N PRO A 413 2.57 -7.82 15.49
CA PRO A 413 3.51 -6.83 14.96
C PRO A 413 4.83 -7.48 14.56
N GLY A 414 5.60 -6.78 13.76
CA GLY A 414 6.90 -7.25 13.27
C GLY A 414 7.83 -6.11 12.90
N ILE A 415 8.97 -6.48 12.36
CA ILE A 415 9.95 -5.55 11.80
C ILE A 415 10.18 -5.92 10.35
N ARG A 416 10.14 -4.93 9.44
CA ARG A 416 10.61 -5.13 8.06
C ARG A 416 12.08 -4.73 7.94
N ILE A 417 12.88 -5.64 7.42
CA ILE A 417 14.30 -5.43 7.13
C ILE A 417 14.49 -5.44 5.61
N THR A 418 15.02 -4.34 5.06
CA THR A 418 15.34 -4.22 3.62
C THR A 418 16.77 -4.65 3.37
N ALA A 419 16.98 -5.86 2.89
CA ALA A 419 18.30 -6.46 2.65
C ALA A 419 18.95 -6.04 1.32
N ALA A 420 18.36 -5.08 0.59
CA ALA A 420 18.77 -4.71 -0.77
C ALA A 420 20.27 -4.40 -0.94
N LYS A 421 20.93 -3.84 0.09
CA LYS A 421 22.36 -3.50 0.11
C LYS A 421 23.16 -4.25 1.18
N LEU A 422 22.52 -5.19 1.87
CA LEU A 422 23.14 -5.83 3.04
C LEU A 422 24.28 -6.74 2.60
N THR A 423 25.46 -6.57 3.20
CA THR A 423 26.59 -7.46 3.02
C THR A 423 26.52 -8.63 4.00
N GLN A 424 27.24 -9.73 3.70
CA GLN A 424 27.26 -10.90 4.59
C GLN A 424 27.76 -10.58 6.02
N PRO A 425 28.85 -9.81 6.24
CA PRO A 425 29.24 -9.42 7.60
C PRO A 425 28.20 -8.62 8.33
N GLN A 426 27.53 -7.69 7.62
CA GLN A 426 26.43 -6.89 8.18
C GLN A 426 25.20 -7.75 8.52
N ALA A 427 24.87 -8.74 7.70
CA ALA A 427 23.78 -9.67 7.96
C ALA A 427 24.00 -10.45 9.27
N ARG A 428 25.23 -10.94 9.47
CA ARG A 428 25.64 -11.65 10.69
C ARG A 428 25.54 -10.74 11.93
N GLU A 429 26.12 -9.54 11.85
CA GLU A 429 26.08 -8.59 12.96
C GLU A 429 24.66 -8.19 13.33
N LEU A 430 23.83 -7.86 12.32
CA LEU A 430 22.43 -7.54 12.51
C LEU A 430 21.67 -8.70 13.20
N ALA A 431 21.87 -9.93 12.71
CA ALA A 431 21.22 -11.12 13.28
C ALA A 431 21.57 -11.33 14.76
N GLN A 432 22.86 -11.22 15.12
CA GLN A 432 23.33 -11.31 16.49
C GLN A 432 22.69 -10.25 17.38
N ARG A 433 22.65 -8.99 16.94
CA ARG A 433 22.04 -7.88 17.66
C ARG A 433 20.52 -8.09 17.85
N LEU A 434 19.81 -8.42 16.77
CA LEU A 434 18.38 -8.64 16.83
C LEU A 434 18.02 -9.84 17.71
N GLY A 435 18.76 -10.97 17.58
CA GLY A 435 18.56 -12.14 18.45
C GLY A 435 18.75 -11.82 19.92
N ALA A 436 19.80 -11.06 20.28
CA ALA A 436 20.01 -10.62 21.66
C ALA A 436 18.86 -9.73 22.18
N VAL A 437 18.39 -8.79 21.39
CA VAL A 437 17.28 -7.89 21.75
C VAL A 437 15.98 -8.66 21.92
N LEU A 438 15.64 -9.58 21.02
CA LEU A 438 14.39 -10.35 21.12
C LEU A 438 14.40 -11.28 22.35
N ARG A 439 15.53 -11.91 22.68
CA ARG A 439 15.65 -12.70 23.91
C ARG A 439 15.46 -11.85 25.18
N SER A 440 15.97 -10.62 25.20
CA SER A 440 15.82 -9.72 26.36
C SER A 440 14.40 -9.18 26.56
N THR A 441 13.59 -9.14 25.48
CA THR A 441 12.19 -8.67 25.55
C THR A 441 11.17 -9.78 25.80
N SER A 442 11.60 -11.05 25.75
CA SER A 442 10.75 -12.24 25.97
C SER A 442 10.82 -12.77 27.41
N GLY A 443 11.70 -12.24 28.26
CA GLY A 443 11.85 -12.55 29.70
C GLY A 443 11.31 -11.43 30.56
#